data_2d258fba00030beee6d46489ad7d770a
#
_entry.id   2d258fba00030beee6d46489ad7d770a
#
_cell.length_a   1.000
_cell.length_b   1.000
_cell.length_c   1.000
_cell.angle_alpha   90.00
_cell.angle_beta   90.00
_cell.angle_gamma   90.00
#
_symmetry.space_group_name_H-M   'P 1'
#
loop_
_entity.id
_entity.type
_entity.pdbx_description
1 polymer ?
#
loop_
_entity_poly.entity_id
_entity_poly.type
_entity_poly.pdbx_seq_one_letter_code
_entity_poly.pdbx_strand_id
1 'polypeptide(L)'
;MPDDPRQDPETGAAIESARAAVHAFVDAFNRSDQPAIADAFNFPHVRLAGGSFTTFADRADFLARRAPVNAALRDEGWHHTVLESIEVVHASRDKVHLSMRFTRHHVDGSVYADFPTLWIATRQAGHWGIQFRSSYLT
;
A
#
# COMPACT_ATOMS: atom_id res chain seq x y z
N MET A 1 -5.75 13.70 31.88
CA MET A 1 -5.17 12.66 31.04
C MET A 1 -5.32 13.07 29.58
N PRO A 2 -4.24 13.12 28.83
CA PRO A 2 -4.37 13.45 27.41
C PRO A 2 -5.16 12.35 26.70
N ASP A 3 -6.09 12.74 25.86
CA ASP A 3 -6.85 11.81 25.05
C ASP A 3 -5.93 11.18 24.00
N ASP A 4 -6.12 9.90 23.75
CA ASP A 4 -5.46 9.21 22.63
C ASP A 4 -6.05 9.79 21.33
N PRO A 5 -5.23 10.42 20.45
CA PRO A 5 -5.73 10.96 19.19
C PRO A 5 -6.49 9.94 18.35
N ARG A 6 -6.19 8.64 18.50
CA ARG A 6 -6.87 7.56 17.78
C ARG A 6 -8.31 7.37 18.25
N GLN A 7 -8.68 7.91 19.42
CA GLN A 7 -10.04 7.84 19.95
C GLN A 7 -10.92 9.00 19.50
N ASP A 8 -10.32 10.03 18.88
CA ASP A 8 -11.09 11.10 18.27
C ASP A 8 -11.93 10.53 17.11
N PRO A 9 -13.25 10.87 17.00
CA PRO A 9 -14.09 10.31 15.93
C PRO A 9 -13.57 10.57 14.53
N GLU A 10 -13.00 11.74 14.25
CA GLU A 10 -12.46 12.05 12.93
C GLU A 10 -11.18 11.24 12.65
N THR A 11 -10.34 11.06 13.66
CA THR A 11 -9.15 10.21 13.55
C THR A 11 -9.54 8.75 13.42
N GLY A 12 -10.55 8.29 14.14
CA GLY A 12 -11.09 6.94 14.00
C GLY A 12 -11.59 6.66 12.60
N ALA A 13 -12.32 7.60 12.00
CA ALA A 13 -12.78 7.48 10.61
C ALA A 13 -11.61 7.47 9.62
N ALA A 14 -10.57 8.27 9.88
CA ALA A 14 -9.35 8.27 9.06
C ALA A 14 -8.66 6.91 9.09
N ILE A 15 -8.54 6.29 10.26
CA ILE A 15 -7.95 4.96 10.41
C ILE A 15 -8.72 3.92 9.59
N GLU A 16 -10.04 3.93 9.67
CA GLU A 16 -10.87 3.01 8.90
C GLU A 16 -10.71 3.22 7.39
N SER A 17 -10.67 4.48 6.95
CA SER A 17 -10.50 4.82 5.54
C SER A 17 -9.10 4.42 5.03
N ALA A 18 -8.07 4.60 5.86
CA ALA A 18 -6.71 4.18 5.53
C ALA A 18 -6.64 2.65 5.40
N ARG A 19 -7.24 1.91 6.32
CA ARG A 19 -7.31 0.44 6.24
C ARG A 19 -8.06 0.00 4.98
N ALA A 20 -9.15 0.66 4.65
CA ALA A 20 -9.91 0.37 3.44
C ALA A 20 -9.06 0.57 2.18
N ALA A 21 -8.25 1.63 2.13
CA ALA A 21 -7.34 1.86 1.01
C ALA A 21 -6.30 0.75 0.88
N VAL A 22 -5.77 0.24 2.00
CA VAL A 22 -4.84 -0.90 1.99
C VAL A 22 -5.51 -2.14 1.43
N HIS A 23 -6.70 -2.48 1.90
CA HIS A 23 -7.43 -3.65 1.42
C HIS A 23 -7.81 -3.52 -0.06
N ALA A 24 -8.21 -2.33 -0.49
CA ALA A 24 -8.50 -2.07 -1.90
C ALA A 24 -7.26 -2.30 -2.77
N PHE A 25 -6.10 -1.85 -2.31
CA PHE A 25 -4.83 -2.11 -3.00
C PHE A 25 -4.55 -3.62 -3.11
N VAL A 26 -4.65 -4.35 -1.99
CA VAL A 26 -4.35 -5.79 -1.96
C VAL A 26 -5.28 -6.55 -2.90
N ASP A 27 -6.58 -6.25 -2.85
CA ASP A 27 -7.56 -6.88 -3.73
C ASP A 27 -7.27 -6.60 -5.20
N ALA A 28 -7.00 -5.35 -5.54
CA ALA A 28 -6.69 -4.94 -6.91
C ALA A 28 -5.38 -5.59 -7.39
N PHE A 29 -4.37 -5.61 -6.54
CA PHE A 29 -3.07 -6.22 -6.83
C PHE A 29 -3.24 -7.70 -7.14
N ASN A 30 -4.01 -8.42 -6.31
CA ASN A 30 -4.23 -9.86 -6.47
C ASN A 30 -5.07 -10.19 -7.70
N ARG A 31 -5.90 -9.25 -8.18
CA ARG A 31 -6.64 -9.40 -9.43
C ARG A 31 -5.85 -8.92 -10.65
N SER A 32 -4.64 -8.37 -10.45
CA SER A 32 -3.86 -7.71 -11.50
C SER A 32 -4.65 -6.60 -12.21
N ASP A 33 -5.48 -5.89 -11.44
CA ASP A 33 -6.31 -4.78 -11.94
C ASP A 33 -5.53 -3.48 -11.77
N GLN A 34 -4.76 -3.10 -12.79
CA GLN A 34 -3.86 -1.96 -12.71
C GLN A 34 -4.59 -0.63 -12.46
N PRO A 35 -5.71 -0.32 -13.14
CA PRO A 35 -6.47 0.89 -12.82
C PRO A 35 -6.96 0.92 -11.37
N ALA A 36 -7.43 -0.19 -10.82
CA ALA A 36 -7.90 -0.27 -9.43
C ALA A 36 -6.75 -0.08 -8.43
N ILE A 37 -5.54 -0.58 -8.75
CA ILE A 37 -4.35 -0.30 -7.94
C ILE A 37 -4.10 1.21 -7.90
N ALA A 38 -4.12 1.88 -9.05
CA ALA A 38 -3.93 3.32 -9.13
C ALA A 38 -4.99 4.09 -8.35
N ASP A 39 -6.23 3.60 -8.33
CA ASP A 39 -7.34 4.21 -7.59
C ASP A 39 -7.13 4.13 -6.07
N ALA A 40 -6.34 3.16 -5.59
CA ALA A 40 -5.99 3.03 -4.18
C ALA A 40 -4.85 3.94 -3.75
N PHE A 41 -4.27 4.71 -4.68
CA PHE A 41 -3.15 5.61 -4.41
C PHE A 41 -3.58 7.07 -4.41
N ASN A 42 -2.79 7.90 -3.71
CA ASN A 42 -2.74 9.35 -3.91
C ASN A 42 -1.39 9.70 -4.55
N PHE A 43 -1.40 10.75 -5.35
CA PHE A 43 -0.22 11.18 -6.12
C PHE A 43 0.21 12.59 -5.72
N PRO A 44 1.50 12.95 -5.83
CA PRO A 44 2.59 12.06 -6.23
C PRO A 44 2.73 10.89 -5.24
N HIS A 45 3.01 9.71 -5.77
CA HIS A 45 3.18 8.50 -4.97
C HIS A 45 4.65 8.12 -4.94
N VAL A 46 5.19 7.83 -3.74
CA VAL A 46 6.60 7.55 -3.55
C VAL A 46 6.77 6.13 -3.03
N ARG A 47 7.75 5.41 -3.59
CA ARG A 47 8.13 4.08 -3.13
C ARG A 47 9.63 4.02 -2.89
N LEU A 48 10.00 3.56 -1.70
CA LEU A 48 11.39 3.28 -1.33
C LEU A 48 11.50 1.77 -1.07
N ALA A 49 12.21 1.06 -1.94
CA ALA A 49 12.42 -0.38 -1.81
C ALA A 49 13.59 -0.82 -2.68
N GLY A 50 14.30 -1.86 -2.23
CA GLY A 50 15.41 -2.44 -2.99
C GLY A 50 16.52 -1.44 -3.30
N GLY A 51 16.74 -0.45 -2.43
CA GLY A 51 17.74 0.59 -2.65
C GLY A 51 17.33 1.66 -3.67
N SER A 52 16.10 1.60 -4.18
CA SER A 52 15.60 2.55 -5.19
C SER A 52 14.52 3.45 -4.59
N PHE A 53 14.58 4.72 -4.98
CA PHE A 53 13.58 5.74 -4.64
C PHE A 53 12.81 6.08 -5.92
N THR A 54 11.54 5.72 -5.96
CA THR A 54 10.70 5.89 -7.15
C THR A 54 9.57 6.85 -6.86
N THR A 55 9.36 7.84 -7.72
CA THR A 55 8.24 8.76 -7.64
C THR A 55 7.36 8.62 -8.87
N PHE A 56 6.07 8.43 -8.65
CA PHE A 56 5.05 8.48 -9.69
C PHE A 56 4.32 9.79 -9.58
N ALA A 57 4.40 10.62 -10.63
CA ALA A 57 3.87 11.99 -10.58
C ALA A 57 2.35 12.01 -10.49
N ASP A 58 1.69 11.11 -11.24
CA ASP A 58 0.26 11.01 -11.33
C ASP A 58 -0.19 9.59 -11.75
N ARG A 59 -1.48 9.41 -11.85
CA ARG A 59 -2.10 8.13 -12.21
C ARG A 59 -1.61 7.62 -13.58
N ALA A 60 -1.55 8.51 -14.56
CA ALA A 60 -1.10 8.14 -15.92
C ALA A 60 0.36 7.68 -15.92
N ASP A 61 1.24 8.36 -15.18
CA ASP A 61 2.64 7.99 -15.03
C ASP A 61 2.76 6.60 -14.38
N PHE A 62 2.00 6.34 -13.32
CA PHE A 62 1.99 5.04 -12.67
C PHE A 62 1.58 3.92 -13.64
N LEU A 63 0.47 4.12 -14.34
CA LEU A 63 -0.05 3.11 -15.27
C LEU A 63 0.91 2.85 -16.44
N ALA A 64 1.60 3.89 -16.93
CA ALA A 64 2.56 3.77 -18.03
C ALA A 64 3.79 2.93 -17.65
N ARG A 65 4.09 2.77 -16.35
CA ARG A 65 5.29 2.07 -15.87
C ARG A 65 5.00 0.69 -15.28
N ARG A 66 3.80 0.12 -15.53
CA ARG A 66 3.43 -1.17 -14.92
C ARG A 66 4.00 -2.39 -15.62
N ALA A 67 4.27 -2.31 -16.92
CA ALA A 67 4.70 -3.48 -17.69
C ALA A 67 5.98 -4.15 -17.13
N PRO A 68 7.06 -3.42 -16.79
CA PRO A 68 8.23 -4.04 -16.19
C PRO A 68 7.95 -4.69 -14.84
N VAL A 69 7.10 -4.07 -14.01
CA VAL A 69 6.74 -4.59 -12.70
C VAL A 69 5.96 -5.90 -12.85
N ASN A 70 5.00 -5.94 -13.77
CA ASN A 70 4.21 -7.14 -14.03
C ASN A 70 5.09 -8.27 -14.59
N ALA A 71 6.06 -7.95 -15.45
CA ALA A 71 7.01 -8.93 -15.96
C ALA A 71 7.88 -9.50 -14.84
N ALA A 72 8.37 -8.65 -13.94
CA ALA A 72 9.17 -9.08 -12.80
C ALA A 72 8.38 -10.02 -11.87
N LEU A 73 7.11 -9.72 -11.61
CA LEU A 73 6.24 -10.59 -10.81
C LEU A 73 6.07 -11.97 -11.45
N ARG A 74 5.86 -12.01 -12.77
CA ARG A 74 5.77 -13.28 -13.49
C ARG A 74 7.07 -14.08 -13.40
N ASP A 75 8.21 -13.39 -13.55
CA ASP A 75 9.52 -14.04 -13.51
C ASP A 75 9.83 -14.65 -12.15
N GLU A 76 9.36 -14.04 -11.07
CA GLU A 76 9.53 -14.58 -9.71
C GLU A 76 8.49 -15.65 -9.35
N GLY A 77 7.52 -15.91 -10.22
CA GLY A 77 6.47 -16.92 -10.00
C GLY A 77 5.39 -16.46 -9.02
N TRP A 78 5.15 -15.15 -8.97
CA TRP A 78 4.11 -14.59 -8.11
C TRP A 78 2.72 -15.04 -8.54
N HIS A 79 1.93 -15.51 -7.58
CA HIS A 79 0.53 -15.86 -7.76
C HIS A 79 -0.38 -14.91 -6.98
N HIS A 80 -0.08 -14.67 -5.70
CA HIS A 80 -0.86 -13.75 -4.88
C HIS A 80 -0.03 -13.21 -3.72
N THR A 81 -0.53 -12.12 -3.14
CA THR A 81 0.03 -11.45 -1.97
C THR A 81 -0.97 -11.54 -0.81
N VAL A 82 -0.46 -11.79 0.40
CA VAL A 82 -1.27 -11.82 1.62
C VAL A 82 -0.81 -10.73 2.56
N LEU A 83 -1.77 -9.96 3.09
CA LEU A 83 -1.54 -9.04 4.18
C LEU A 83 -1.59 -9.83 5.49
N GLU A 84 -0.44 -10.07 6.10
CA GLU A 84 -0.32 -10.89 7.29
C GLU A 84 -0.62 -10.11 8.57
N SER A 85 -0.24 -8.83 8.61
CA SER A 85 -0.50 -7.96 9.75
C SER A 85 -0.58 -6.51 9.33
N ILE A 86 -1.36 -5.74 10.09
CA ILE A 86 -1.51 -4.30 9.90
C ILE A 86 -1.64 -3.64 11.27
N GLU A 87 -0.84 -2.61 11.52
CA GLU A 87 -0.83 -1.88 12.76
C GLU A 87 -0.75 -0.38 12.47
N VAL A 88 -1.60 0.40 13.14
CA VAL A 88 -1.56 1.87 13.08
C VAL A 88 -0.44 2.36 13.98
N VAL A 89 0.53 3.07 13.42
CA VAL A 89 1.67 3.64 14.15
C VAL A 89 1.35 5.06 14.61
N HIS A 90 0.90 5.88 13.68
CA HIS A 90 0.48 7.27 13.92
C HIS A 90 -0.75 7.56 13.08
N ALA A 91 -1.62 8.42 13.60
CA ALA A 91 -2.85 8.78 12.89
C ALA A 91 -3.27 10.22 13.19
N SER A 92 -3.83 10.87 12.19
CA SER A 92 -4.54 12.15 12.29
C SER A 92 -5.72 12.12 11.33
N ARG A 93 -6.48 13.21 11.26
CA ARG A 93 -7.63 13.29 10.35
C ARG A 93 -7.32 13.06 8.88
N ASP A 94 -6.11 13.41 8.46
CA ASP A 94 -5.75 13.46 7.04
C ASP A 94 -4.59 12.55 6.67
N LYS A 95 -3.98 11.89 7.65
CA LYS A 95 -2.79 11.07 7.41
C LYS A 95 -2.69 9.94 8.43
N VAL A 96 -2.44 8.73 7.96
CA VAL A 96 -2.29 7.53 8.80
C VAL A 96 -1.02 6.79 8.37
N HIS A 97 -0.16 6.50 9.35
CA HIS A 97 1.03 5.67 9.16
C HIS A 97 0.70 4.25 9.59
N LEU A 98 0.98 3.29 8.71
CA LEU A 98 0.64 1.88 8.91
C LEU A 98 1.89 1.02 8.80
N SER A 99 2.15 0.21 9.82
CA SER A 99 3.19 -0.81 9.79
C SER A 99 2.54 -2.14 9.43
N MET A 100 3.07 -2.82 8.41
CA MET A 100 2.45 -4.01 7.87
C MET A 100 3.50 -5.08 7.56
N ARG A 101 3.05 -6.31 7.42
CA ARG A 101 3.84 -7.40 6.90
C ARG A 101 3.06 -8.07 5.78
N PHE A 102 3.74 -8.27 4.65
CA PHE A 102 3.19 -8.96 3.49
C PHE A 102 3.98 -10.22 3.20
N THR A 103 3.29 -11.20 2.64
CA THR A 103 3.93 -12.39 2.06
C THR A 103 3.53 -12.51 0.60
N ARG A 104 4.45 -13.05 -0.21
CA ARG A 104 4.19 -13.40 -1.61
C ARG A 104 4.22 -14.90 -1.76
N HIS A 105 3.30 -15.42 -2.56
CA HIS A 105 3.06 -16.85 -2.70
C HIS A 105 3.13 -17.28 -4.15
N HIS A 106 3.67 -18.48 -4.36
CA HIS A 106 3.57 -19.20 -5.62
C HIS A 106 2.18 -19.82 -5.78
N VAL A 107 1.89 -20.36 -6.97
CA VAL A 107 0.60 -20.97 -7.27
C VAL A 107 0.28 -22.17 -6.37
N ASP A 108 1.32 -22.88 -5.89
CA ASP A 108 1.16 -24.00 -4.96
C ASP A 108 0.90 -23.58 -3.52
N GLY A 109 0.85 -22.26 -3.25
CA GLY A 109 0.64 -21.69 -1.93
C GLY A 109 1.90 -21.49 -1.11
N SER A 110 3.07 -21.91 -1.59
CA SER A 110 4.33 -21.72 -0.84
C SER A 110 4.70 -20.24 -0.80
N VAL A 111 5.22 -19.80 0.36
CA VAL A 111 5.70 -18.43 0.55
C VAL A 111 7.12 -18.32 0.01
N TYR A 112 7.36 -17.34 -0.85
CA TYR A 112 8.70 -17.09 -1.37
C TYR A 112 9.27 -15.73 -0.98
N ALA A 113 8.44 -14.83 -0.46
CA ALA A 113 8.87 -13.53 0.07
C ALA A 113 8.03 -13.18 1.29
N ASP A 114 8.69 -12.63 2.32
CA ASP A 114 8.08 -12.22 3.58
C ASP A 114 8.81 -10.96 4.03
N PHE A 115 8.11 -9.82 4.10
CA PHE A 115 8.77 -8.55 4.34
C PHE A 115 7.89 -7.56 5.10
N PRO A 116 8.52 -6.77 6.01
CA PRO A 116 7.83 -5.65 6.63
C PRO A 116 7.78 -4.46 5.67
N THR A 117 6.78 -3.61 5.85
CA THR A 117 6.61 -2.40 5.08
C THR A 117 5.89 -1.33 5.90
N LEU A 118 6.24 -0.07 5.66
CA LEU A 118 5.55 1.08 6.24
C LEU A 118 4.87 1.84 5.11
N TRP A 119 3.56 2.03 5.23
CA TRP A 119 2.80 2.82 4.27
C TRP A 119 2.19 4.04 4.93
N ILE A 120 2.09 5.11 4.16
CA ILE A 120 1.40 6.33 4.59
C ILE A 120 0.19 6.53 3.69
N ALA A 121 -0.99 6.46 4.29
CA ALA A 121 -2.24 6.79 3.63
C ALA A 121 -2.58 8.26 3.92
N THR A 122 -3.08 8.96 2.93
CA THR A 122 -3.45 10.37 3.03
C THR A 122 -4.83 10.61 2.48
N ARG A 123 -5.45 11.70 2.92
CA ARG A 123 -6.70 12.20 2.33
C ARG A 123 -6.38 13.45 1.51
N GLN A 124 -6.65 13.39 0.20
CA GLN A 124 -6.48 14.51 -0.72
C GLN A 124 -7.80 14.77 -1.43
N ALA A 125 -8.34 15.97 -1.30
CA ALA A 125 -9.62 16.34 -1.91
C ALA A 125 -10.71 15.31 -1.60
N GLY A 126 -10.75 14.82 -0.36
CA GLY A 126 -11.72 13.83 0.10
C GLY A 126 -11.40 12.39 -0.26
N HIS A 127 -10.36 12.14 -1.06
CA HIS A 127 -9.96 10.80 -1.47
C HIS A 127 -8.86 10.25 -0.57
N TRP A 128 -9.10 9.08 0.05
CA TRP A 128 -8.09 8.35 0.80
C TRP A 128 -7.33 7.41 -0.14
N GLY A 129 -6.01 7.50 -0.09
CA GLY A 129 -5.15 6.66 -0.90
C GLY A 129 -3.76 6.53 -0.28
N ILE A 130 -3.05 5.48 -0.70
CA ILE A 130 -1.67 5.26 -0.27
C ILE A 130 -0.78 6.22 -1.06
N GLN A 131 0.00 7.03 -0.35
CA GLN A 131 0.87 8.02 -0.99
C GLN A 131 2.36 7.72 -0.83
N PHE A 132 2.72 6.93 0.17
CA PHE A 132 4.12 6.56 0.40
C PHE A 132 4.20 5.10 0.83
N ARG A 133 5.19 4.38 0.28
CA ARG A 133 5.50 3.01 0.68
C ARG A 133 7.00 2.87 0.91
N SER A 134 7.39 2.41 2.09
CA SER A 134 8.77 2.05 2.42
C SER A 134 8.79 0.56 2.73
N SER A 135 9.40 -0.23 1.86
CA SER A 135 9.37 -1.70 1.96
C SER A 135 10.77 -2.28 2.06
N TYR A 136 10.85 -3.39 2.79
CA TYR A 136 12.07 -4.19 2.89
C TYR A 136 12.06 -5.34 1.88
N LEU A 137 11.28 -5.21 0.85
CA LEU A 137 11.31 -6.14 -0.28
C LEU A 137 12.60 -5.94 -1.06
N THR A 138 13.35 -6.99 -1.22
CA THR A 138 14.64 -6.99 -1.93
C THR A 138 14.55 -7.75 -3.26
#